data_cd55f6128fa45186e963d9c8c29ddd65
#
_entry.id   cd55f6128fa45186e963d9c8c29ddd65
#
_cell.length_a   1.000
_cell.length_b   1.000
_cell.length_c   1.000
_cell.angle_alpha   90.00
_cell.angle_beta   90.00
_cell.angle_gamma   90.00
#
_symmetry.space_group_name_H-M   'P 1'
#
loop_
_entity.id
_entity.type
_entity.pdbx_description
1 polymer ?
#
loop_
_entity_poly.entity_id
_entity_poly.type
_entity_poly.pdbx_seq_one_letter_code
_entity_poly.pdbx_strand_id
1 'polypeptide(L)'
;AGQFETELNVAAADVLAAAHRVWKSGFSETLAQYRTAKGLSGVPQPPAVVVQVMVEARAAGVAFSADPVSGDRSVVIVSAIEGLADKLVGGEADGDSYRIGVDGQTLDAELVGDAPVLTESERGEVAALARRAAEHFGSPQDIEWAFDRAKLHMLQSRPITTLGTDAKADDELTIWDNSNIVESYPGVTSALTFSFARYVYSHVYQAFSRLMGVP
;
A
#
# COMPACT_ATOMS: atom_id res chain seq x y z
N ALA A 1 -7.27 4.61 3.33
CA ALA A 1 -6.61 5.75 2.68
C ALA A 1 -6.94 5.72 1.18
N GLY A 2 -6.82 6.86 0.47
CA GLY A 2 -7.12 6.94 -0.96
C GLY A 2 -8.61 6.99 -1.34
N GLN A 3 -9.51 7.10 -0.37
CA GLN A 3 -10.96 7.21 -0.63
C GLN A 3 -11.42 8.67 -0.75
N PHE A 4 -10.67 9.59 -0.18
CA PHE A 4 -10.96 11.03 -0.19
C PHE A 4 -9.86 11.78 -0.94
N GLU A 5 -10.21 12.95 -1.45
CA GLU A 5 -9.24 13.83 -2.10
C GLU A 5 -8.20 14.35 -1.11
N THR A 6 -6.99 14.57 -1.62
CA THR A 6 -5.90 15.24 -0.92
C THR A 6 -5.39 16.37 -1.80
N GLU A 7 -5.26 17.57 -1.24
CA GLU A 7 -4.67 18.71 -1.94
C GLU A 7 -3.31 19.03 -1.33
N LEU A 8 -2.29 19.04 -2.17
CA LEU A 8 -0.91 19.35 -1.79
C LEU A 8 -0.54 20.78 -2.19
N ASN A 9 0.45 21.35 -1.52
CA ASN A 9 1.00 22.67 -1.82
C ASN A 9 -0.04 23.81 -1.79
N VAL A 10 -1.01 23.71 -0.88
CA VAL A 10 -2.09 24.71 -0.75
C VAL A 10 -1.52 25.97 -0.11
N ALA A 11 -1.67 27.11 -0.77
CA ALA A 11 -1.28 28.39 -0.21
C ALA A 11 -2.13 28.75 1.03
N ALA A 12 -1.56 29.46 2.00
CA ALA A 12 -2.25 29.78 3.24
C ALA A 12 -3.59 30.50 3.04
N ALA A 13 -3.70 31.34 2.00
CA ALA A 13 -4.94 32.03 1.64
C ALA A 13 -6.04 31.10 1.14
N ASP A 14 -5.68 29.92 0.61
CA ASP A 14 -6.59 29.00 -0.05
C ASP A 14 -7.00 27.80 0.83
N VAL A 15 -6.42 27.70 2.04
CA VAL A 15 -6.63 26.55 2.94
C VAL A 15 -8.10 26.28 3.22
N LEU A 16 -8.90 27.33 3.46
CA LEU A 16 -10.33 27.16 3.75
C LEU A 16 -11.11 26.60 2.54
N ALA A 17 -10.79 27.11 1.35
CA ALA A 17 -11.41 26.64 0.11
C ALA A 17 -11.00 25.19 -0.22
N ALA A 18 -9.72 24.85 -0.03
CA ALA A 18 -9.19 23.49 -0.20
C ALA A 18 -9.83 22.53 0.81
N ALA A 19 -9.89 22.87 2.08
CA ALA A 19 -10.54 22.07 3.11
C ALA A 19 -12.01 21.78 2.77
N HIS A 20 -12.73 22.76 2.21
CA HIS A 20 -14.11 22.56 1.78
C HIS A 20 -14.22 21.60 0.58
N ARG A 21 -13.30 21.65 -0.40
CA ARG A 21 -13.28 20.70 -1.52
C ARG A 21 -12.98 19.28 -1.03
N VAL A 22 -11.94 19.11 -0.19
CA VAL A 22 -11.60 17.82 0.41
C VAL A 22 -12.77 17.26 1.22
N TRP A 23 -13.42 18.08 2.04
CA TRP A 23 -14.61 17.66 2.79
C TRP A 23 -15.74 17.22 1.84
N LYS A 24 -15.97 17.95 0.77
CA LYS A 24 -17.02 17.66 -0.21
C LYS A 24 -16.75 16.34 -0.96
N SER A 25 -15.50 15.95 -1.18
CA SER A 25 -15.13 14.68 -1.81
C SER A 25 -15.68 13.45 -1.08
N GLY A 26 -15.91 13.58 0.24
CA GLY A 26 -16.51 12.53 1.06
C GLY A 26 -17.98 12.21 0.72
N PHE A 27 -18.61 13.02 -0.14
CA PHE A 27 -19.97 12.81 -0.61
C PHE A 27 -20.02 12.51 -2.13
N SER A 28 -18.87 12.14 -2.72
CA SER A 28 -18.78 11.80 -4.15
C SER A 28 -19.58 10.54 -4.49
N GLU A 29 -20.04 10.47 -5.73
CA GLU A 29 -20.74 9.30 -6.25
C GLU A 29 -19.84 8.04 -6.21
N THR A 30 -18.56 8.19 -6.48
CA THR A 30 -17.55 7.11 -6.39
C THR A 30 -17.52 6.49 -5.01
N LEU A 31 -17.55 7.33 -3.95
CA LEU A 31 -17.59 6.84 -2.57
C LEU A 31 -18.91 6.14 -2.25
N ALA A 32 -20.04 6.64 -2.77
CA ALA A 32 -21.35 6.01 -2.59
C ALA A 32 -21.38 4.61 -3.23
N GLN A 33 -20.83 4.46 -4.44
CA GLN A 33 -20.69 3.16 -5.12
C GLN A 33 -19.78 2.21 -4.36
N TYR A 34 -18.63 2.67 -3.85
CA TYR A 34 -17.74 1.88 -3.02
C TYR A 34 -18.43 1.37 -1.75
N ARG A 35 -19.17 2.24 -1.04
CA ARG A 35 -19.93 1.85 0.16
C ARG A 35 -20.96 0.76 -0.15
N THR A 36 -21.69 0.93 -1.25
CA THR A 36 -22.66 -0.07 -1.72
C THR A 36 -22.00 -1.41 -2.02
N ALA A 37 -20.88 -1.40 -2.73
CA ALA A 37 -20.11 -2.61 -3.06
C ALA A 37 -19.56 -3.35 -1.81
N LYS A 38 -19.30 -2.60 -0.72
CA LYS A 38 -18.85 -3.14 0.57
C LYS A 38 -19.98 -3.48 1.54
N GLY A 39 -21.26 -3.33 1.14
CA GLY A 39 -22.40 -3.59 2.00
C GLY A 39 -22.54 -2.62 3.18
N LEU A 40 -21.90 -1.45 3.12
CA LEU A 40 -21.95 -0.44 4.17
C LEU A 40 -23.26 0.34 4.06
N SER A 41 -24.25 -0.06 4.83
CA SER A 41 -25.55 0.62 4.93
C SER A 41 -25.48 1.83 5.88
N GLY A 42 -26.34 2.83 5.66
CA GLY A 42 -26.51 4.03 6.49
C GLY A 42 -26.07 5.33 5.79
N VAL A 43 -26.43 6.46 6.44
CA VAL A 43 -26.06 7.79 5.95
C VAL A 43 -24.54 7.97 6.04
N PRO A 44 -23.86 8.44 4.97
CA PRO A 44 -22.44 8.74 5.05
C PRO A 44 -22.16 9.75 6.17
N GLN A 45 -21.22 9.42 7.04
CA GLN A 45 -20.73 10.38 8.03
C GLN A 45 -19.85 11.41 7.31
N PRO A 46 -19.96 12.71 7.63
CA PRO A 46 -19.07 13.71 7.09
C PRO A 46 -17.61 13.35 7.41
N PRO A 47 -16.69 13.40 6.44
CA PRO A 47 -15.29 13.15 6.70
C PRO A 47 -14.70 14.27 7.58
N ALA A 48 -13.77 13.93 8.46
CA ALA A 48 -12.89 14.90 9.08
C ALA A 48 -11.83 15.34 8.07
N VAL A 49 -11.46 16.62 8.10
CA VAL A 49 -10.39 17.17 7.25
C VAL A 49 -9.19 17.46 8.13
N VAL A 50 -8.02 16.97 7.72
CA VAL A 50 -6.74 17.25 8.34
C VAL A 50 -6.02 18.32 7.51
N VAL A 51 -5.59 19.39 8.15
CA VAL A 51 -4.70 20.40 7.56
C VAL A 51 -3.32 20.19 8.16
N GLN A 52 -2.35 19.83 7.33
CA GLN A 52 -1.00 19.50 7.74
C GLN A 52 0.01 20.41 7.04
N VAL A 53 1.03 20.84 7.78
CA VAL A 53 2.13 21.61 7.20
C VAL A 53 2.86 20.77 6.18
N MET A 54 3.07 21.30 4.98
CA MET A 54 3.84 20.64 3.94
C MET A 54 5.31 20.48 4.36
N VAL A 55 5.83 19.28 4.17
CA VAL A 55 7.26 19.00 4.28
C VAL A 55 7.89 19.24 2.90
N GLU A 56 8.93 20.07 2.83
CA GLU A 56 9.74 20.21 1.62
C GLU A 56 10.61 18.96 1.46
N ALA A 57 10.00 17.90 0.97
CA ALA A 57 10.62 16.59 0.91
C ALA A 57 11.78 16.55 -0.09
N ARG A 58 12.97 16.13 0.38
CA ARG A 58 14.08 15.67 -0.46
C ARG A 58 13.82 14.25 -0.94
N ALA A 59 13.33 13.41 -0.05
CA ALA A 59 12.90 12.05 -0.31
C ALA A 59 11.67 11.73 0.52
N ALA A 60 10.78 10.94 0.00
CA ALA A 60 9.58 10.51 0.70
C ALA A 60 9.18 9.08 0.27
N GLY A 61 8.26 8.48 1.00
CA GLY A 61 7.81 7.14 0.64
C GLY A 61 6.91 6.51 1.68
N VAL A 62 6.84 5.19 1.61
CA VAL A 62 6.09 4.36 2.54
C VAL A 62 7.00 3.35 3.23
N ALA A 63 6.62 2.89 4.42
CA ALA A 63 7.31 1.79 5.06
C ALA A 63 6.32 0.89 5.82
N PHE A 64 6.47 -0.40 5.59
CA PHE A 64 5.69 -1.44 6.25
C PHE A 64 6.52 -2.06 7.38
N SER A 65 6.04 -2.01 8.60
CA SER A 65 6.72 -2.57 9.78
C SER A 65 6.74 -4.10 9.83
N ALA A 66 6.11 -4.74 8.86
CA ALA A 66 6.17 -6.17 8.55
C ALA A 66 6.01 -6.33 7.04
N ASP A 67 6.52 -7.40 6.46
CA ASP A 67 6.32 -7.70 5.05
C ASP A 67 4.81 -7.92 4.78
N PRO A 68 4.18 -7.07 3.95
CA PRO A 68 2.73 -7.15 3.72
C PRO A 68 2.30 -8.38 2.91
N VAL A 69 3.24 -9.10 2.29
CA VAL A 69 2.99 -10.30 1.48
C VAL A 69 3.16 -11.56 2.30
N SER A 70 4.33 -11.71 2.95
CA SER A 70 4.66 -12.91 3.72
C SER A 70 4.19 -12.85 5.18
N GLY A 71 3.88 -11.66 5.70
CA GLY A 71 3.56 -11.45 7.11
C GLY A 71 4.78 -11.44 8.03
N ASP A 72 6.00 -11.54 7.49
CA ASP A 72 7.24 -11.57 8.26
C ASP A 72 7.45 -10.27 9.04
N ARG A 73 7.39 -10.34 10.36
CA ARG A 73 7.58 -9.21 11.28
C ARG A 73 9.05 -8.96 11.63
N SER A 74 9.97 -9.80 11.17
CA SER A 74 11.40 -9.61 11.38
C SER A 74 12.00 -8.58 10.44
N VAL A 75 11.28 -8.17 9.41
CA VAL A 75 11.74 -7.21 8.41
C VAL A 75 10.84 -5.99 8.32
N VAL A 76 11.40 -4.89 7.83
CA VAL A 76 10.68 -3.69 7.40
C VAL A 76 10.89 -3.54 5.90
N ILE A 77 9.82 -3.29 5.16
CA ILE A 77 9.89 -2.96 3.74
C ILE A 77 9.79 -1.44 3.61
N VAL A 78 10.77 -0.83 2.97
CA VAL A 78 10.82 0.63 2.75
C VAL A 78 10.79 0.89 1.27
N SER A 79 9.85 1.71 0.82
CA SER A 79 9.84 2.23 -0.55
C SER A 79 10.10 3.72 -0.54
N ALA A 80 10.97 4.20 -1.43
CA ALA A 80 11.46 5.57 -1.43
C ALA A 80 11.53 6.16 -2.85
N ILE A 81 11.19 7.45 -2.94
CA ILE A 81 11.32 8.24 -4.18
C ILE A 81 11.91 9.62 -3.83
N GLU A 82 12.58 10.26 -4.78
CA GLU A 82 12.99 11.66 -4.62
C GLU A 82 11.80 12.61 -4.65
N GLY A 83 11.81 13.61 -3.78
CA GLY A 83 10.73 14.58 -3.66
C GLY A 83 9.50 14.05 -2.92
N LEU A 84 8.30 14.33 -3.43
CA LEU A 84 7.02 13.94 -2.84
C LEU A 84 6.64 12.51 -3.25
N ALA A 85 6.02 11.76 -2.35
CA ALA A 85 5.62 10.38 -2.58
C ALA A 85 4.20 10.21 -3.17
N ASP A 86 3.53 11.29 -3.58
CA ASP A 86 2.17 11.26 -4.13
C ASP A 86 2.03 10.29 -5.31
N LYS A 87 2.97 10.32 -6.25
CA LYS A 87 3.01 9.40 -7.40
C LYS A 87 3.33 7.96 -7.03
N LEU A 88 4.21 7.75 -6.03
CA LEU A 88 4.52 6.42 -5.51
C LEU A 88 3.28 5.81 -4.84
N VAL A 89 2.62 6.56 -3.98
CA VAL A 89 1.40 6.12 -3.27
C VAL A 89 0.24 5.92 -4.24
N GLY A 90 0.17 6.73 -5.30
CA GLY A 90 -0.81 6.61 -6.39
C GLY A 90 -0.54 5.43 -7.35
N GLY A 91 0.63 4.80 -7.28
CA GLY A 91 1.03 3.74 -8.22
C GLY A 91 1.37 4.26 -9.62
N GLU A 92 1.69 5.55 -9.74
CA GLU A 92 2.04 6.22 -11.00
C GLU A 92 3.55 6.24 -11.26
N ALA A 93 4.36 5.97 -10.23
CA ALA A 93 5.81 5.89 -10.32
C ALA A 93 6.34 4.75 -9.45
N ASP A 94 7.41 4.11 -9.93
CA ASP A 94 8.19 3.16 -9.15
C ASP A 94 9.20 3.92 -8.29
N GLY A 95 9.49 3.37 -7.12
CA GLY A 95 10.52 3.86 -6.20
C GLY A 95 11.51 2.77 -5.84
N ASP A 96 12.64 3.15 -5.27
CA ASP A 96 13.56 2.19 -4.69
C ASP A 96 12.85 1.39 -3.60
N SER A 97 13.13 0.10 -3.53
CA SER A 97 12.61 -0.80 -2.50
C SER A 97 13.74 -1.39 -1.67
N TYR A 98 13.60 -1.37 -0.36
CA TYR A 98 14.60 -1.87 0.58
C TYR A 98 13.98 -2.81 1.60
N ARG A 99 14.63 -3.94 1.83
CA ARG A 99 14.27 -4.90 2.88
C ARG A 99 15.26 -4.76 4.05
N ILE A 100 14.78 -4.34 5.22
CA ILE A 100 15.61 -3.98 6.36
C ILE A 100 15.40 -4.98 7.49
N GLY A 101 16.48 -5.61 7.95
CA GLY A 101 16.47 -6.57 9.06
C GLY A 101 16.27 -5.94 10.44
N VAL A 102 16.09 -6.77 11.45
CA VAL A 102 15.89 -6.33 12.86
C VAL A 102 17.05 -5.51 13.42
N ASP A 103 18.24 -5.73 12.92
CA ASP A 103 19.47 -5.00 13.27
C ASP A 103 19.60 -3.65 12.55
N GLY A 104 18.65 -3.30 11.66
CA GLY A 104 18.66 -2.09 10.88
C GLY A 104 19.50 -2.16 9.60
N GLN A 105 20.11 -3.32 9.31
CA GLN A 105 20.90 -3.51 8.09
C GLN A 105 19.99 -3.79 6.89
N THR A 106 20.39 -3.28 5.72
CA THR A 106 19.72 -3.60 4.45
C THR A 106 20.05 -5.04 4.06
N LEU A 107 19.02 -5.89 3.99
CA LEU A 107 19.13 -7.29 3.56
C LEU A 107 19.05 -7.42 2.05
N ASP A 108 18.25 -6.55 1.42
CA ASP A 108 18.04 -6.53 -0.02
C ASP A 108 17.64 -5.11 -0.48
N ALA A 109 17.96 -4.75 -1.73
CA ALA A 109 17.64 -3.46 -2.31
C ALA A 109 17.41 -3.58 -3.82
N GLU A 110 16.24 -3.09 -4.25
CA GLU A 110 15.91 -2.91 -5.67
C GLU A 110 15.89 -1.41 -5.96
N LEU A 111 16.78 -0.95 -6.84
CA LEU A 111 16.92 0.46 -7.19
C LEU A 111 16.28 0.72 -8.57
N VAL A 112 15.57 1.83 -8.67
CA VAL A 112 15.00 2.29 -9.96
C VAL A 112 16.02 3.09 -10.75
N GLY A 113 16.91 3.82 -10.08
CA GLY A 113 17.97 4.64 -10.69
C GLY A 113 19.37 4.08 -10.50
N ASP A 114 20.37 4.84 -10.97
CA ASP A 114 21.79 4.47 -10.85
C ASP A 114 22.34 4.66 -9.42
N ALA A 115 21.64 5.40 -8.58
CA ALA A 115 22.04 5.67 -7.21
C ALA A 115 20.83 5.52 -6.25
N PRO A 116 21.07 5.05 -5.02
CA PRO A 116 20.01 4.89 -4.05
C PRO A 116 19.44 6.25 -3.57
N VAL A 117 18.15 6.35 -3.45
CA VAL A 117 17.43 7.54 -2.91
C VAL A 117 17.79 7.77 -1.44
N LEU A 118 18.00 6.70 -0.69
CA LEU A 118 18.35 6.75 0.75
C LEU A 118 19.73 6.17 1.01
N THR A 119 20.48 6.84 1.89
CA THR A 119 21.69 6.28 2.51
C THR A 119 21.33 5.13 3.44
N GLU A 120 22.31 4.28 3.80
CA GLU A 120 22.11 3.18 4.75
C GLU A 120 21.58 3.67 6.09
N SER A 121 22.12 4.79 6.61
CA SER A 121 21.63 5.40 7.86
C SER A 121 20.17 5.81 7.77
N GLU A 122 19.77 6.45 6.69
CA GLU A 122 18.39 6.91 6.49
C GLU A 122 17.41 5.74 6.37
N ARG A 123 17.80 4.65 5.71
CA ARG A 123 17.01 3.40 5.68
C ARG A 123 16.77 2.85 7.08
N GLY A 124 17.82 2.82 7.90
CA GLY A 124 17.74 2.41 9.30
C GLY A 124 16.83 3.32 10.13
N GLU A 125 16.87 4.64 9.91
CA GLU A 125 15.99 5.60 10.58
C GLU A 125 14.52 5.40 10.24
N VAL A 126 14.20 5.19 8.95
CA VAL A 126 12.84 4.90 8.50
C VAL A 126 12.34 3.57 9.08
N ALA A 127 13.18 2.53 9.05
CA ALA A 127 12.83 1.24 9.62
C ALA A 127 12.57 1.32 11.14
N ALA A 128 13.41 2.07 11.86
CA ALA A 128 13.21 2.32 13.29
C ALA A 128 11.91 3.09 13.57
N LEU A 129 11.56 4.07 12.70
CA LEU A 129 10.30 4.81 12.80
C LEU A 129 9.09 3.88 12.62
N ALA A 130 9.10 3.02 11.59
CA ALA A 130 8.04 2.05 11.33
C ALA A 130 7.85 1.06 12.50
N ARG A 131 8.95 0.56 13.09
CA ARG A 131 8.89 -0.33 14.25
C ARG A 131 8.32 0.37 15.48
N ARG A 132 8.75 1.61 15.77
CA ARG A 132 8.20 2.41 16.87
C ARG A 132 6.71 2.67 16.69
N ALA A 133 6.24 2.93 15.47
CA ALA A 133 4.82 3.06 15.18
C ALA A 133 4.08 1.76 15.48
N ALA A 134 4.60 0.61 15.03
CA ALA A 134 3.99 -0.70 15.30
C ALA A 134 3.92 -1.02 16.81
N GLU A 135 4.99 -0.71 17.54
CA GLU A 135 5.02 -0.87 19.01
C GLU A 135 3.98 0.03 19.68
N HIS A 136 3.92 1.31 19.30
CA HIS A 136 2.98 2.28 19.86
C HIS A 136 1.52 1.87 19.65
N PHE A 137 1.17 1.40 18.45
CA PHE A 137 -0.21 1.01 18.10
C PHE A 137 -0.53 -0.47 18.40
N GLY A 138 0.45 -1.26 18.83
CA GLY A 138 0.27 -2.68 19.17
C GLY A 138 -0.02 -3.60 17.99
N SER A 139 0.21 -3.14 16.76
CA SER A 139 -0.02 -3.90 15.52
C SER A 139 0.89 -3.41 14.40
N PRO A 140 1.22 -4.26 13.40
CA PRO A 140 1.99 -3.84 12.23
C PRO A 140 1.39 -2.63 11.55
N GLN A 141 2.25 -1.67 11.21
CA GLN A 141 1.86 -0.38 10.63
C GLN A 141 2.44 -0.20 9.24
N ASP A 142 1.65 0.43 8.40
CA ASP A 142 2.02 1.06 7.14
C ASP A 142 2.14 2.55 7.43
N ILE A 143 3.33 3.12 7.26
CA ILE A 143 3.60 4.53 7.51
C ILE A 143 3.97 5.27 6.23
N GLU A 144 3.51 6.49 6.11
CA GLU A 144 4.02 7.46 5.13
C GLU A 144 5.03 8.37 5.82
N TRP A 145 6.16 8.60 5.17
CA TRP A 145 7.27 9.34 5.72
C TRP A 145 7.87 10.29 4.69
N ALA A 146 8.57 11.33 5.17
CA ALA A 146 9.37 12.21 4.34
C ALA A 146 10.63 12.68 5.08
N PHE A 147 11.74 12.75 4.35
CA PHE A 147 12.92 13.52 4.76
C PHE A 147 12.87 14.91 4.16
N ASP A 148 12.96 15.92 4.99
CA ASP A 148 13.45 17.23 4.55
C ASP A 148 14.98 17.24 4.54
N ARG A 149 15.62 18.42 4.47
CA ARG A 149 17.08 18.52 4.50
C ARG A 149 17.68 18.22 5.87
N ALA A 150 16.90 18.19 6.94
CA ALA A 150 17.37 18.13 8.31
C ALA A 150 16.94 16.87 9.06
N LYS A 151 15.74 16.35 8.80
CA LYS A 151 15.18 15.28 9.62
C LYS A 151 14.12 14.44 8.89
N LEU A 152 13.82 13.29 9.48
CA LEU A 152 12.72 12.40 9.13
C LEU A 152 11.42 12.87 9.79
N HIS A 153 10.33 12.90 9.01
CA HIS A 153 8.98 13.18 9.45
C HIS A 153 8.10 11.95 9.19
N MET A 154 7.24 11.62 10.16
CA MET A 154 6.13 10.71 9.94
C MET A 154 4.92 11.52 9.51
N LEU A 155 4.33 11.20 8.36
CA LEU A 155 3.20 11.92 7.78
C LEU A 155 1.88 11.25 8.12
N GLN A 156 1.86 9.91 8.07
CA GLN A 156 0.68 9.08 8.34
C GLN A 156 1.11 7.73 8.91
N SER A 157 0.22 7.09 9.68
CA SER A 157 0.35 5.70 10.10
C SER A 157 -1.02 5.03 10.07
N ARG A 158 -1.06 3.80 9.56
CA ARG A 158 -2.26 2.96 9.54
C ARG A 158 -1.92 1.50 9.76
N PRO A 159 -2.83 0.69 10.33
CA PRO A 159 -2.61 -0.75 10.44
C PRO A 159 -2.47 -1.40 9.07
N ILE A 160 -1.57 -2.37 8.94
CA ILE A 160 -1.50 -3.24 7.76
C ILE A 160 -2.69 -4.20 7.82
N THR A 161 -3.67 -4.00 6.93
CA THR A 161 -4.93 -4.78 6.94
C THR A 161 -4.85 -6.09 6.16
N THR A 162 -3.80 -6.28 5.37
CA THR A 162 -3.56 -7.50 4.58
C THR A 162 -2.97 -8.63 5.41
N LEU A 163 -2.36 -8.33 6.54
CA LEU A 163 -1.90 -9.33 7.48
C LEU A 163 -3.14 -9.88 8.18
N GLY A 164 -3.53 -11.11 7.84
CA GLY A 164 -4.60 -11.80 8.54
C GLY A 164 -4.37 -11.77 10.06
N THR A 165 -5.42 -11.53 10.81
CA THR A 165 -5.40 -11.72 12.26
C THR A 165 -5.05 -13.18 12.50
N ASP A 166 -3.83 -13.42 12.98
CA ASP A 166 -3.32 -14.74 13.37
C ASP A 166 -3.66 -15.81 12.34
N ALA A 167 -2.83 -15.93 11.29
CA ALA A 167 -2.76 -17.19 10.56
C ALA A 167 -2.52 -18.25 11.63
N LYS A 168 -3.53 -19.06 11.93
CA LYS A 168 -3.37 -20.23 12.78
C LYS A 168 -2.25 -21.03 12.15
N ALA A 169 -1.32 -21.52 12.96
CA ALA A 169 -0.16 -22.30 12.54
C ALA A 169 -0.53 -23.60 11.75
N ASP A 170 -1.81 -23.77 11.42
CA ASP A 170 -2.41 -24.89 10.71
C ASP A 170 -2.93 -24.52 9.30
N ASP A 171 -2.74 -23.28 8.82
CA ASP A 171 -3.10 -22.97 7.44
C ASP A 171 -2.08 -23.65 6.50
N GLU A 172 -2.54 -24.70 5.85
CA GLU A 172 -1.80 -25.42 4.83
C GLU A 172 -1.35 -24.43 3.75
N LEU A 173 -0.03 -24.33 3.54
CA LEU A 173 0.55 -23.42 2.54
C LEU A 173 0.03 -23.80 1.16
N THR A 174 -0.89 -23.00 0.63
CA THR A 174 -1.39 -23.18 -0.73
C THR A 174 -0.46 -22.49 -1.71
N ILE A 175 0.33 -23.26 -2.42
CA ILE A 175 1.20 -22.75 -3.48
C ILE A 175 0.39 -22.65 -4.76
N TRP A 176 0.25 -21.43 -5.29
CA TRP A 176 -0.35 -21.18 -6.59
C TRP A 176 0.76 -21.11 -7.64
N ASP A 177 0.82 -22.14 -8.48
CA ASP A 177 1.75 -22.18 -9.61
C ASP A 177 1.01 -21.80 -10.90
N ASN A 178 1.52 -20.80 -11.59
CA ASN A 178 1.00 -20.34 -12.89
C ASN A 178 1.88 -20.76 -14.07
N SER A 179 2.85 -21.64 -13.85
CA SER A 179 3.83 -22.06 -14.86
C SER A 179 3.17 -22.50 -16.18
N ASN A 180 2.01 -23.14 -16.10
CA ASN A 180 1.25 -23.59 -17.28
C ASN A 180 0.54 -22.44 -18.03
N ILE A 181 0.41 -21.26 -17.42
CA ILE A 181 -0.35 -20.13 -17.96
C ILE A 181 0.59 -19.03 -18.46
N VAL A 182 1.80 -18.93 -17.89
CA VAL A 182 2.81 -17.91 -18.23
C VAL A 182 3.19 -17.96 -19.71
N GLU A 183 3.23 -19.13 -20.32
CA GLU A 183 3.51 -19.28 -21.77
C GLU A 183 2.41 -18.65 -22.65
N SER A 184 1.15 -18.66 -22.17
CA SER A 184 0.01 -18.10 -22.92
C SER A 184 -0.29 -16.65 -22.56
N TYR A 185 0.05 -16.23 -21.36
CA TYR A 185 -0.24 -14.89 -20.82
C TYR A 185 0.97 -14.32 -20.06
N PRO A 186 2.04 -13.93 -20.79
CA PRO A 186 3.22 -13.34 -20.14
C PRO A 186 2.91 -11.93 -19.61
N GLY A 187 3.35 -11.65 -18.40
CA GLY A 187 3.25 -10.33 -17.77
C GLY A 187 2.16 -10.20 -16.71
N VAL A 188 1.99 -8.98 -16.21
CA VAL A 188 0.99 -8.67 -15.17
C VAL A 188 -0.40 -8.65 -15.79
N THR A 189 -1.27 -9.52 -15.31
CA THR A 189 -2.65 -9.62 -15.78
C THR A 189 -3.49 -8.51 -15.19
N SER A 190 -4.18 -7.71 -16.01
CA SER A 190 -5.11 -6.68 -15.54
C SER A 190 -6.25 -7.32 -14.72
N ALA A 191 -6.83 -6.55 -13.78
CA ALA A 191 -7.95 -7.03 -12.97
C ALA A 191 -9.14 -7.49 -13.83
N LEU A 192 -9.38 -6.85 -14.97
CA LEU A 192 -10.42 -7.23 -15.92
C LEU A 192 -10.10 -8.57 -16.60
N THR A 193 -8.88 -8.74 -17.09
CA THR A 193 -8.42 -9.99 -17.71
C THR A 193 -8.45 -11.14 -16.72
N PHE A 194 -8.02 -10.91 -15.47
CA PHE A 194 -8.08 -11.90 -14.42
C PHE A 194 -9.52 -12.33 -14.10
N SER A 195 -10.46 -11.38 -13.99
CA SER A 195 -11.87 -11.66 -13.72
C SER A 195 -12.50 -12.48 -14.86
N PHE A 196 -12.18 -12.12 -16.10
CA PHE A 196 -12.64 -12.85 -17.29
C PHE A 196 -12.05 -14.28 -17.33
N ALA A 197 -10.74 -14.41 -17.16
CA ALA A 197 -10.06 -15.70 -17.15
C ALA A 197 -10.63 -16.60 -16.03
N ARG A 198 -10.77 -16.09 -14.80
CA ARG A 198 -11.38 -16.83 -13.69
C ARG A 198 -12.77 -17.32 -14.00
N TYR A 199 -13.61 -16.48 -14.62
CA TYR A 199 -14.96 -16.86 -15.01
C TYR A 199 -14.96 -17.99 -16.06
N VAL A 200 -14.19 -17.82 -17.13
CA VAL A 200 -14.11 -18.80 -18.23
C VAL A 200 -13.54 -20.13 -17.74
N TYR A 201 -12.40 -20.10 -17.05
CA TYR A 201 -11.74 -21.33 -16.58
C TYR A 201 -12.61 -22.09 -15.58
N SER A 202 -13.26 -21.42 -14.62
CA SER A 202 -14.12 -22.11 -13.67
C SER A 202 -15.28 -22.83 -14.36
N HIS A 203 -15.89 -22.24 -15.40
CA HIS A 203 -16.97 -22.87 -16.15
C HIS A 203 -16.49 -24.00 -17.06
N VAL A 204 -15.35 -23.82 -17.72
CA VAL A 204 -14.74 -24.85 -18.57
C VAL A 204 -14.34 -26.08 -17.74
N TYR A 205 -13.64 -25.85 -16.61
CA TYR A 205 -13.24 -26.99 -15.75
C TYR A 205 -14.43 -27.72 -15.13
N GLN A 206 -15.46 -27.00 -14.69
CA GLN A 206 -16.68 -27.64 -14.19
C GLN A 206 -17.40 -28.44 -15.28
N ALA A 207 -17.49 -27.93 -16.50
CA ALA A 207 -18.08 -28.65 -17.62
C ALA A 207 -17.24 -29.87 -17.97
N PHE A 208 -15.92 -29.75 -17.99
CA PHE A 208 -15.01 -30.87 -18.29
C PHE A 208 -15.06 -31.95 -17.18
N SER A 209 -15.04 -31.57 -15.90
CA SER A 209 -15.16 -32.51 -14.79
C SER A 209 -16.46 -33.28 -14.84
N ARG A 210 -17.59 -32.65 -15.17
CA ARG A 210 -18.88 -33.33 -15.39
C ARG A 210 -18.83 -34.31 -16.54
N LEU A 211 -18.20 -33.91 -17.66
CA LEU A 211 -18.05 -34.77 -18.84
C LEU A 211 -17.19 -36.02 -18.56
N MET A 212 -16.15 -35.83 -17.74
CA MET A 212 -15.22 -36.89 -17.36
C MET A 212 -15.69 -37.74 -16.15
N GLY A 213 -16.86 -37.42 -15.56
CA GLY A 213 -17.39 -38.11 -14.40
C GLY A 213 -16.58 -37.95 -13.11
N VAL A 214 -15.81 -36.85 -13.01
CA VAL A 214 -15.06 -36.49 -11.80
C VAL A 214 -15.98 -35.64 -10.91
N PRO A 215 -16.18 -36.00 -9.62
CA PRO A 215 -17.07 -35.30 -8.71
C PRO A 215 -16.60 -33.89 -8.38
#